data_df6eeef8a493950d6e44ccc25beaae84
#
_entry.id   df6eeef8a493950d6e44ccc25beaae84
#
_cell.length_a   1.000
_cell.length_b   1.000
_cell.length_c   1.000
_cell.angle_alpha   90.00
_cell.angle_beta   90.00
_cell.angle_gamma   90.00
#
_symmetry.space_group_name_H-M   'P 1'
#
loop_
_entity.id
_entity.type
_entity.pdbx_description
1 polymer ?
#
loop_
_entity_poly.entity_id
_entity_poly.type
_entity_poly.pdbx_seq_one_letter_code
_entity_poly.pdbx_strand_id
1 'polypeptide(L)'
;MADFEQQTGNTEAKAYRLGEISAETQFALDHFNVEAPELLNEDLKGQDVILVDHNEFQQSADTISNATIKHVIDHHRISNFETAGPLYYRAEPVGCSATILYKMYKERGFEIKPEIAGLMISAIISDSLLFKSPTCTKEDVDAAQALKDIANVDLEAYGLEMLKAVSYTHLTL
;
A
#
# COMPACT_ATOMS: atom_id res chain seq x y z
N MET A 1 -1.75 -5.68 1.86
CA MET A 1 -2.40 -5.91 3.16
C MET A 1 -3.46 -7.02 3.12
N ALA A 2 -4.38 -7.05 2.16
CA ALA A 2 -5.38 -8.12 2.08
C ALA A 2 -4.76 -9.54 2.02
N ASP A 3 -3.75 -9.76 1.18
CA ASP A 3 -3.02 -11.05 1.15
C ASP A 3 -2.39 -11.40 2.51
N PHE A 4 -1.81 -10.43 3.20
CA PHE A 4 -1.26 -10.62 4.55
C PHE A 4 -2.35 -11.07 5.53
N GLU A 5 -3.50 -10.41 5.56
CA GLU A 5 -4.63 -10.78 6.42
C GLU A 5 -5.17 -12.18 6.09
N GLN A 6 -5.25 -12.53 4.82
CA GLN A 6 -5.67 -13.88 4.41
C GLN A 6 -4.73 -14.96 4.95
N GLN A 7 -3.43 -14.70 5.00
CA GLN A 7 -2.45 -15.62 5.61
C GLN A 7 -2.55 -15.67 7.15
N THR A 8 -3.12 -14.65 7.80
CA THR A 8 -3.42 -14.72 9.24
C THR A 8 -4.66 -15.55 9.56
N GLY A 9 -5.43 -15.95 8.56
CA GLY A 9 -6.68 -16.70 8.69
C GLY A 9 -7.94 -15.88 8.41
N ASN A 10 -7.82 -14.59 8.13
CA ASN A 10 -8.94 -13.74 7.69
C ASN A 10 -9.14 -13.88 6.17
N THR A 11 -9.66 -15.02 5.74
CA THR A 11 -9.80 -15.39 4.31
C THR A 11 -10.74 -14.45 3.53
N GLU A 12 -11.61 -13.72 4.21
CA GLU A 12 -12.56 -12.79 3.61
C GLU A 12 -11.98 -11.37 3.41
N ALA A 13 -10.74 -11.12 3.86
CA ALA A 13 -10.11 -9.83 3.68
C ALA A 13 -9.96 -9.45 2.21
N LYS A 14 -10.48 -8.27 1.84
CA LYS A 14 -10.42 -7.70 0.49
C LYS A 14 -9.82 -6.31 0.52
N ALA A 15 -9.17 -5.94 -0.58
CA ALA A 15 -8.72 -4.58 -0.81
C ALA A 15 -9.78 -3.78 -1.55
N TYR A 16 -9.96 -2.53 -1.16
CA TYR A 16 -10.84 -1.57 -1.83
C TYR A 16 -10.08 -0.29 -2.12
N ARG A 17 -10.51 0.43 -3.14
CA ARG A 17 -10.05 1.79 -3.48
C ARG A 17 -11.16 2.80 -3.26
N LEU A 18 -10.79 4.04 -3.00
CA LEU A 18 -11.74 5.14 -2.76
C LEU A 18 -11.92 6.08 -3.97
N GLY A 19 -11.09 5.93 -4.98
CA GLY A 19 -11.10 6.81 -6.15
C GLY A 19 -10.66 6.13 -7.43
N GLU A 20 -10.48 6.93 -8.48
CA GLU A 20 -9.98 6.46 -9.76
C GLU A 20 -8.52 6.00 -9.65
N ILE A 21 -8.16 5.05 -10.49
CA ILE A 21 -6.80 4.51 -10.56
C ILE A 21 -5.92 5.48 -11.36
N SER A 22 -4.79 5.87 -10.78
CA SER A 22 -3.79 6.68 -11.48
C SER A 22 -3.09 5.88 -12.60
N ALA A 23 -2.50 6.59 -13.56
CA ALA A 23 -1.72 5.95 -14.62
C ALA A 23 -0.55 5.12 -14.07
N GLU A 24 0.07 5.57 -12.99
CA GLU A 24 1.15 4.86 -12.29
C GLU A 24 0.63 3.56 -11.67
N THR A 25 -0.50 3.63 -10.96
CA THR A 25 -1.13 2.45 -10.39
C THR A 25 -1.55 1.47 -11.47
N GLN A 26 -2.14 1.96 -12.57
CA GLN A 26 -2.54 1.11 -13.70
C GLN A 26 -1.34 0.39 -14.32
N PHE A 27 -0.22 1.12 -14.52
CA PHE A 27 1.02 0.53 -15.01
C PHE A 27 1.50 -0.62 -14.11
N ALA A 28 1.50 -0.42 -12.79
CA ALA A 28 1.92 -1.46 -11.86
C ALA A 28 0.99 -2.68 -11.88
N LEU A 29 -0.32 -2.46 -11.89
CA LEU A 29 -1.32 -3.53 -11.97
C LEU A 29 -1.17 -4.36 -13.26
N ASP A 30 -1.02 -3.69 -14.40
CA ASP A 30 -0.84 -4.35 -15.70
C ASP A 30 0.47 -5.13 -15.76
N HIS A 31 1.58 -4.54 -15.26
CA HIS A 31 2.89 -5.18 -15.27
C HIS A 31 2.91 -6.49 -14.48
N PHE A 32 2.26 -6.50 -13.32
CA PHE A 32 2.21 -7.69 -12.45
C PHE A 32 0.96 -8.54 -12.63
N ASN A 33 0.14 -8.23 -13.65
CA ASN A 33 -1.11 -8.94 -13.98
C ASN A 33 -2.03 -9.09 -12.76
N VAL A 34 -2.23 -7.99 -12.03
CA VAL A 34 -3.12 -7.90 -10.88
C VAL A 34 -4.35 -7.09 -11.23
N GLU A 35 -5.52 -7.62 -10.89
CA GLU A 35 -6.77 -6.87 -11.06
C GLU A 35 -6.83 -5.70 -10.06
N ALA A 36 -7.41 -4.59 -10.54
CA ALA A 36 -7.62 -3.42 -9.70
C ALA A 36 -8.56 -3.73 -8.54
N PRO A 37 -8.28 -3.24 -7.33
CA PRO A 37 -9.24 -3.33 -6.22
C PRO A 37 -10.59 -2.72 -6.60
N GLU A 38 -11.66 -3.31 -6.11
CA GLU A 38 -13.02 -2.79 -6.31
C GLU A 38 -13.17 -1.39 -5.70
N LEU A 39 -13.95 -0.52 -6.35
CA LEU A 39 -14.31 0.76 -5.77
C LEU A 39 -15.24 0.54 -4.59
N LEU A 40 -14.92 1.13 -3.44
CA LEU A 40 -15.79 1.05 -2.27
C LEU A 40 -17.03 1.93 -2.48
N ASN A 41 -18.18 1.31 -2.62
CA ASN A 41 -19.48 1.97 -2.81
C ASN A 41 -20.48 1.65 -1.69
N GLU A 42 -20.05 0.90 -0.67
CA GLU A 42 -20.92 0.42 0.40
C GLU A 42 -20.75 1.24 1.67
N ASP A 43 -21.81 1.32 2.48
CA ASP A 43 -21.72 1.85 3.84
C ASP A 43 -20.93 0.86 4.71
N LEU A 44 -19.95 1.37 5.43
CA LEU A 44 -19.08 0.59 6.31
C LEU A 44 -19.72 0.27 7.68
N LYS A 45 -21.01 0.50 7.85
CA LYS A 45 -21.72 0.24 9.10
C LYS A 45 -21.57 -1.20 9.56
N GLY A 46 -20.94 -1.36 10.72
CA GLY A 46 -20.73 -2.67 11.33
C GLY A 46 -19.63 -3.51 10.67
N GLN A 47 -18.90 -2.94 9.70
CA GLN A 47 -17.76 -3.60 9.08
C GLN A 47 -16.49 -3.41 9.91
N ASP A 48 -15.65 -4.43 9.94
CA ASP A 48 -14.29 -4.34 10.43
C ASP A 48 -13.37 -3.87 9.29
N VAL A 49 -12.59 -2.82 9.52
CA VAL A 49 -11.74 -2.22 8.47
C VAL A 49 -10.29 -2.10 8.91
N ILE A 50 -9.42 -2.06 7.92
CA ILE A 50 -7.99 -1.82 8.06
C ILE A 50 -7.65 -0.62 7.20
N LEU A 51 -7.06 0.41 7.81
CA LEU A 51 -6.53 1.57 7.10
C LEU A 51 -5.07 1.30 6.72
N VAL A 52 -4.72 1.57 5.48
CA VAL A 52 -3.37 1.40 4.96
C VAL A 52 -2.94 2.69 4.28
N ASP A 53 -1.76 3.18 4.64
CA ASP A 53 -1.14 4.35 4.03
C ASP A 53 -1.87 5.68 4.30
N HIS A 54 -2.72 5.69 5.29
CA HIS A 54 -3.38 6.89 5.84
C HIS A 54 -3.99 6.58 7.21
N ASN A 55 -4.23 7.64 7.99
CA ASN A 55 -4.96 7.56 9.26
C ASN A 55 -6.02 8.66 9.40
N GLU A 56 -5.88 9.77 8.69
CA GLU A 56 -6.80 10.90 8.80
C GLU A 56 -8.17 10.52 8.21
N PHE A 57 -9.25 10.72 8.97
CA PHE A 57 -10.61 10.37 8.53
C PHE A 57 -11.04 11.08 7.26
N GLN A 58 -10.52 12.29 7.00
CA GLN A 58 -10.79 13.04 5.78
C GLN A 58 -10.22 12.39 4.51
N GLN A 59 -9.28 11.46 4.66
CA GLN A 59 -8.69 10.68 3.56
C GLN A 59 -9.32 9.31 3.41
N SER A 60 -10.21 8.93 4.33
CA SER A 60 -10.90 7.65 4.35
C SER A 60 -12.26 7.74 3.63
N ALA A 61 -12.98 6.61 3.60
CA ALA A 61 -14.35 6.57 3.11
C ALA A 61 -15.29 7.48 3.93
N ASP A 62 -16.28 8.08 3.30
CA ASP A 62 -17.22 8.99 3.96
C ASP A 62 -17.94 8.35 5.16
N THR A 63 -18.11 7.04 5.14
CA THR A 63 -18.80 6.25 6.18
C THR A 63 -17.84 5.59 7.17
N ILE A 64 -16.56 5.98 7.19
CA ILE A 64 -15.53 5.37 8.05
C ILE A 64 -15.89 5.44 9.54
N SER A 65 -16.59 6.48 9.98
CA SER A 65 -17.07 6.63 11.37
C SER A 65 -18.08 5.55 11.77
N ASN A 66 -18.69 4.85 10.83
CA ASN A 66 -19.63 3.75 11.07
C ASN A 66 -18.95 2.39 11.18
N ALA A 67 -17.68 2.32 10.83
CA ALA A 67 -16.88 1.10 10.84
C ALA A 67 -16.19 0.87 12.19
N THR A 68 -15.70 -0.35 12.40
CA THR A 68 -14.76 -0.67 13.46
C THR A 68 -13.35 -0.76 12.86
N ILE A 69 -12.49 0.20 13.16
CA ILE A 69 -11.10 0.17 12.72
C ILE A 69 -10.33 -0.84 13.56
N LYS A 70 -9.83 -1.91 12.94
CA LYS A 70 -9.07 -2.97 13.62
C LYS A 70 -7.57 -2.75 13.53
N HIS A 71 -7.07 -2.35 12.36
CA HIS A 71 -5.65 -2.10 12.15
C HIS A 71 -5.45 -0.77 11.42
N VAL A 72 -4.31 -0.13 11.70
CA VAL A 72 -3.76 0.98 10.92
C VAL A 72 -2.30 0.66 10.65
N ILE A 73 -1.90 0.69 9.38
CA ILE A 73 -0.52 0.50 8.92
C ILE A 73 -0.15 1.73 8.12
N ASP A 74 0.70 2.59 8.68
CA ASP A 74 0.91 3.91 8.12
C ASP A 74 2.30 4.47 8.44
N HIS A 75 2.82 5.34 7.59
CA HIS A 75 4.09 6.05 7.77
C HIS A 75 3.93 7.57 7.90
N HIS A 76 2.69 8.06 7.81
CA HIS A 76 2.38 9.48 7.92
C HIS A 76 2.27 9.95 9.38
N ARG A 77 2.23 11.27 9.56
CA ARG A 77 1.85 11.85 10.85
C ARG A 77 0.46 11.38 11.27
N ILE A 78 0.25 11.23 12.56
CA ILE A 78 -1.08 10.93 13.11
C ILE A 78 -1.84 12.24 13.30
N SER A 79 -3.03 12.35 12.72
CA SER A 79 -3.87 13.54 12.82
C SER A 79 -5.35 13.18 12.67
N ASN A 80 -6.23 13.86 13.41
CA ASN A 80 -7.69 13.70 13.33
C ASN A 80 -8.15 12.22 13.30
N PHE A 81 -7.57 11.44 14.21
CA PHE A 81 -7.81 10.01 14.31
C PHE A 81 -8.21 9.66 15.74
N GLU A 82 -9.36 9.01 15.89
CA GLU A 82 -9.85 8.48 17.15
C GLU A 82 -10.62 7.18 16.93
N THR A 83 -10.64 6.30 17.92
CA THR A 83 -11.38 5.06 17.88
C THR A 83 -12.12 4.82 19.19
N ALA A 84 -13.26 4.13 19.13
CA ALA A 84 -14.05 3.78 20.30
C ALA A 84 -13.43 2.64 21.13
N GLY A 85 -12.50 1.88 20.56
CA GLY A 85 -11.86 0.74 21.22
C GLY A 85 -10.41 0.56 20.84
N PRO A 86 -9.71 -0.39 21.45
CA PRO A 86 -8.33 -0.69 21.14
C PRO A 86 -8.19 -1.29 19.74
N LEU A 87 -7.07 -0.98 19.07
CA LEU A 87 -6.73 -1.48 17.73
C LEU A 87 -5.24 -1.81 17.67
N TYR A 88 -4.84 -2.51 16.61
CA TYR A 88 -3.44 -2.63 16.24
C TYR A 88 -3.04 -1.40 15.41
N TYR A 89 -2.14 -0.58 15.93
CA TYR A 89 -1.63 0.59 15.22
C TYR A 89 -0.12 0.45 15.02
N ARG A 90 0.33 0.37 13.77
CA ARG A 90 1.74 0.32 13.43
C ARG A 90 2.11 1.51 12.56
N ALA A 91 2.80 2.46 13.15
CA ALA A 91 3.35 3.63 12.48
C ALA A 91 4.87 3.62 12.62
N GLU A 92 5.58 3.82 11.51
CA GLU A 92 7.04 3.87 11.49
C GLU A 92 7.51 5.03 10.60
N PRO A 93 8.62 5.70 10.96
CA PRO A 93 9.14 6.84 10.21
C PRO A 93 9.99 6.36 9.00
N VAL A 94 9.37 5.62 8.10
CA VAL A 94 9.93 5.13 6.83
C VAL A 94 9.33 5.88 5.65
N GLY A 95 9.86 5.69 4.46
CA GLY A 95 9.42 6.39 3.26
C GLY A 95 8.13 5.86 2.64
N CYS A 96 7.71 4.62 3.01
CA CYS A 96 6.53 3.98 2.42
C CYS A 96 5.91 2.95 3.36
N SER A 97 4.59 2.89 3.45
CA SER A 97 3.87 1.86 4.22
C SER A 97 4.13 0.43 3.73
N ALA A 98 4.49 0.24 2.46
CA ALA A 98 4.87 -1.06 1.94
C ALA A 98 6.15 -1.61 2.61
N THR A 99 7.06 -0.75 3.05
CA THR A 99 8.23 -1.13 3.84
C THR A 99 7.83 -1.71 5.19
N ILE A 100 6.85 -1.12 5.86
CA ILE A 100 6.28 -1.65 7.11
C ILE A 100 5.65 -3.01 6.85
N LEU A 101 4.86 -3.12 5.79
CA LEU A 101 4.20 -4.37 5.42
C LEU A 101 5.22 -5.48 5.11
N TYR A 102 6.32 -5.18 4.40
CA TYR A 102 7.41 -6.12 4.19
C TYR A 102 7.97 -6.65 5.51
N LYS A 103 8.21 -5.77 6.49
CA LYS A 103 8.68 -6.16 7.83
C LYS A 103 7.68 -7.08 8.53
N MET A 104 6.38 -6.79 8.41
CA MET A 104 5.31 -7.63 8.98
C MET A 104 5.31 -9.05 8.39
N TYR A 105 5.48 -9.20 7.07
CA TYR A 105 5.62 -10.50 6.43
C TYR A 105 6.82 -11.28 6.98
N LYS A 106 7.97 -10.61 7.12
CA LYS A 106 9.19 -11.21 7.68
C LYS A 106 9.00 -11.65 9.13
N GLU A 107 8.39 -10.82 9.95
CA GLU A 107 8.13 -11.10 11.37
C GLU A 107 7.22 -12.31 11.58
N ARG A 108 6.26 -12.51 10.67
CA ARG A 108 5.34 -13.65 10.69
C ARG A 108 5.85 -14.89 9.97
N GLY A 109 6.93 -14.77 9.21
CA GLY A 109 7.41 -15.85 8.34
C GLY A 109 6.43 -16.21 7.22
N PHE A 110 5.62 -15.24 6.78
CA PHE A 110 4.68 -15.42 5.70
C PHE A 110 5.36 -15.34 4.33
N GLU A 111 4.80 -16.05 3.37
CA GLU A 111 5.27 -15.99 1.98
C GLU A 111 4.77 -14.71 1.30
N ILE A 112 5.66 -14.05 0.55
CA ILE A 112 5.30 -12.92 -0.31
C ILE A 112 5.22 -13.44 -1.74
N LYS A 113 4.02 -13.40 -2.33
CA LYS A 113 3.81 -13.79 -3.73
C LYS A 113 4.51 -12.80 -4.67
N PRO A 114 4.98 -13.24 -5.85
CA PRO A 114 5.68 -12.36 -6.80
C PRO A 114 4.90 -11.10 -7.17
N GLU A 115 3.60 -11.21 -7.44
CA GLU A 115 2.74 -10.08 -7.76
C GLU A 115 2.60 -9.11 -6.59
N ILE A 116 2.52 -9.60 -5.36
CA ILE A 116 2.47 -8.76 -4.15
C ILE A 116 3.81 -8.07 -3.92
N ALA A 117 4.93 -8.77 -4.11
CA ALA A 117 6.26 -8.16 -4.06
C ALA A 117 6.40 -7.03 -5.07
N GLY A 118 5.90 -7.25 -6.29
CA GLY A 118 5.90 -6.25 -7.34
C GLY A 118 5.10 -4.99 -6.99
N LEU A 119 3.88 -5.15 -6.46
CA LEU A 119 3.07 -4.01 -6.00
C LEU A 119 3.72 -3.28 -4.82
N MET A 120 4.37 -3.99 -3.90
CA MET A 120 5.10 -3.35 -2.79
C MET A 120 6.31 -2.56 -3.30
N ILE A 121 7.06 -3.07 -4.26
CA ILE A 121 8.14 -2.34 -4.94
C ILE A 121 7.60 -1.08 -5.61
N SER A 122 6.48 -1.19 -6.32
CA SER A 122 5.84 -0.05 -7.01
C SER A 122 5.51 1.07 -6.02
N ALA A 123 4.92 0.74 -4.88
CA ALA A 123 4.63 1.70 -3.82
C ALA A 123 5.91 2.36 -3.27
N ILE A 124 6.95 1.56 -2.96
CA ILE A 124 8.23 2.10 -2.46
C ILE A 124 8.88 3.03 -3.49
N ILE A 125 8.88 2.66 -4.77
CA ILE A 125 9.46 3.49 -5.85
C ILE A 125 8.69 4.80 -6.00
N SER A 126 7.35 4.75 -5.96
CA SER A 126 6.47 5.93 -6.03
C SER A 126 6.79 6.92 -4.92
N ASP A 127 6.68 6.50 -3.67
CA ASP A 127 6.87 7.37 -2.50
C ASP A 127 8.31 7.87 -2.35
N SER A 128 9.28 7.06 -2.75
CA SER A 128 10.69 7.41 -2.67
C SER A 128 11.24 8.13 -3.91
N LEU A 129 10.44 8.29 -4.96
CA LEU A 129 10.90 8.79 -6.26
C LEU A 129 12.15 8.05 -6.75
N LEU A 130 12.06 6.73 -6.81
CA LEU A 130 13.18 5.84 -7.12
C LEU A 130 14.39 6.09 -6.20
N PHE A 131 14.11 6.11 -4.89
CA PHE A 131 15.09 6.28 -3.79
C PHE A 131 15.76 7.67 -3.75
N LYS A 132 15.22 8.69 -4.43
CA LYS A 132 15.75 10.05 -4.49
C LYS A 132 15.08 11.04 -3.55
N SER A 133 13.90 10.66 -3.01
CA SER A 133 13.18 11.51 -2.05
C SER A 133 13.96 11.65 -0.74
N PRO A 134 13.98 12.83 -0.12
CA PRO A 134 14.57 13.01 1.21
C PRO A 134 13.85 12.22 2.32
N THR A 135 12.66 11.74 2.07
CA THR A 135 11.88 10.88 2.98
C THR A 135 12.25 9.41 2.86
N CYS A 136 12.99 9.01 1.80
CA CYS A 136 13.45 7.64 1.61
C CYS A 136 14.45 7.25 2.69
N THR A 137 14.22 6.13 3.33
CA THR A 137 15.12 5.59 4.35
C THR A 137 15.92 4.40 3.82
N LYS A 138 16.95 4.01 4.58
CA LYS A 138 17.68 2.77 4.28
C LYS A 138 16.78 1.54 4.31
N GLU A 139 15.76 1.53 5.17
CA GLU A 139 14.81 0.43 5.29
C GLU A 139 13.97 0.26 4.02
N ASP A 140 13.60 1.36 3.36
CA ASP A 140 12.88 1.32 2.08
C ASP A 140 13.74 0.70 0.98
N VAL A 141 15.01 1.10 0.92
CA VAL A 141 15.96 0.53 -0.05
C VAL A 141 16.20 -0.95 0.21
N ASP A 142 16.41 -1.34 1.46
CA ASP A 142 16.66 -2.74 1.84
C ASP A 142 15.42 -3.62 1.54
N ALA A 143 14.21 -3.11 1.81
CA ALA A 143 12.97 -3.79 1.48
C ALA A 143 12.81 -3.99 -0.04
N ALA A 144 13.02 -2.93 -0.83
CA ALA A 144 12.94 -3.03 -2.29
C ALA A 144 13.98 -4.00 -2.86
N GLN A 145 15.22 -4.00 -2.34
CA GLN A 145 16.26 -4.93 -2.75
C GLN A 145 15.93 -6.39 -2.43
N ALA A 146 15.28 -6.65 -1.30
CA ALA A 146 14.84 -8.00 -0.95
C ALA A 146 13.64 -8.46 -1.81
N LEU A 147 12.73 -7.54 -2.12
CA LEU A 147 11.52 -7.83 -2.90
C LEU A 147 11.79 -8.02 -4.41
N LYS A 148 12.82 -7.38 -4.97
CA LYS A 148 13.11 -7.43 -6.42
C LYS A 148 13.33 -8.84 -6.94
N ASP A 149 14.00 -9.69 -6.15
CA ASP A 149 14.29 -11.07 -6.54
C ASP A 149 13.01 -11.92 -6.53
N ILE A 150 12.07 -11.62 -5.62
CA ILE A 150 10.75 -12.27 -5.56
C ILE A 150 9.89 -11.85 -6.73
N ALA A 151 9.86 -10.55 -7.04
CA ALA A 151 9.08 -9.98 -8.15
C ALA A 151 9.75 -10.19 -9.51
N ASN A 152 11.02 -10.61 -9.54
CA ASN A 152 11.84 -10.79 -10.74
C ASN A 152 11.91 -9.52 -11.60
N VAL A 153 12.23 -8.37 -11.00
CA VAL A 153 12.35 -7.09 -11.69
C VAL A 153 13.71 -6.44 -11.47
N ASP A 154 14.16 -5.66 -12.46
CA ASP A 154 15.22 -4.68 -12.29
C ASP A 154 14.61 -3.38 -11.74
N LEU A 155 15.04 -2.95 -10.54
CA LEU A 155 14.44 -1.80 -9.85
C LEU A 155 14.58 -0.49 -10.62
N GLU A 156 15.74 -0.27 -11.27
CA GLU A 156 15.99 0.97 -11.99
C GLU A 156 15.20 1.02 -13.30
N ALA A 157 15.27 -0.04 -14.10
CA ALA A 157 14.55 -0.12 -15.36
C ALA A 157 13.03 -0.04 -15.14
N TYR A 158 12.50 -0.88 -14.25
CA TYR A 158 11.07 -0.89 -13.90
C TYR A 158 10.62 0.47 -13.34
N GLY A 159 11.36 1.02 -12.38
CA GLY A 159 11.00 2.28 -11.73
C GLY A 159 10.99 3.46 -12.69
N LEU A 160 11.94 3.53 -13.63
CA LEU A 160 11.95 4.56 -14.65
C LEU A 160 10.75 4.46 -15.59
N GLU A 161 10.34 3.26 -15.99
CA GLU A 161 9.15 3.04 -16.82
C GLU A 161 7.87 3.44 -16.09
N MET A 162 7.72 3.02 -14.84
CA MET A 162 6.57 3.35 -14.00
C MET A 162 6.42 4.86 -13.81
N LEU A 163 7.49 5.56 -13.45
CA LEU A 163 7.46 7.02 -13.26
C LEU A 163 7.22 7.78 -14.57
N LYS A 164 7.62 7.25 -15.72
CA LYS A 164 7.29 7.84 -17.03
C LYS A 164 5.81 7.71 -17.37
N ALA A 165 5.11 6.68 -16.93
CA ALA A 165 3.68 6.50 -17.18
C ALA A 165 2.86 7.71 -16.69
N VAL A 166 3.29 8.37 -15.61
CA VAL A 166 2.69 9.62 -15.10
C VAL A 166 2.91 10.79 -16.06
N SER A 167 4.10 10.87 -16.68
CA SER A 167 4.48 12.01 -17.54
C SER A 167 3.69 12.04 -18.85
N TYR A 168 3.28 10.89 -19.38
CA TYR A 168 2.49 10.82 -20.62
C TYR A 168 1.04 11.30 -20.44
N THR A 169 0.46 11.17 -19.25
CA THR A 169 -0.91 11.63 -18.97
C THR A 169 -1.03 13.16 -18.92
N HIS A 170 0.06 13.88 -18.65
CA HIS A 170 0.07 15.34 -18.63
C HIS A 170 0.31 15.99 -20.01
N LEU A 171 0.69 15.22 -21.04
CA LEU A 171 0.98 15.72 -22.40
C LEU A 171 -0.21 15.57 -23.36
N THR A 172 -1.33 15.03 -22.94
CA THR A 172 -2.52 14.76 -23.77
C THR A 172 -3.74 15.65 -23.41
N LEU A 173 -3.49 16.83 -22.85
CA LEU A 173 -4.54 17.86 -22.65
C LEU A 173 -4.26 19.06 -23.53
#